data_5cf4ee1f8323032d330355e0ffb800b7
#
_entry.id   5cf4ee1f8323032d330355e0ffb800b7
#
_cell.length_a   1.000
_cell.length_b   1.000
_cell.length_c   1.000
_cell.angle_alpha   90.00
_cell.angle_beta   90.00
_cell.angle_gamma   90.00
#
_symmetry.space_group_name_H-M   'P 1'
#
loop_
_entity.id
_entity.type
_entity.pdbx_description
1 polymer ?
#
loop_
_entity_poly.entity_id
_entity_poly.type
_entity_poly.pdbx_seq_one_letter_code
_entity_poly.pdbx_strand_id
1 'polypeptide(L)'
;MKWPEVKALSVDTPVVFPVAAHEQHGHHMPLHTDSLLLGEIVRRAEELVGDDILFAPLQWLGNSHHHMDFPGTLSAEPRTYLDLLNSNLDNFIQHGFKRLILLNGHGGNMVPGSQVVFELRQKLRDRRDLLLLSTTYWDNGQPTELRDDFVQTQMGHAGEWETSMMLVIRPELVGDHTAAPEVPFGDAFPTATRGWTMPDRSEPGHIGTPAAATAEKGEVLLSCFADGVCDFLNRVRDWDGQSWDG
;
A
#
# COMPACT_ATOMS: atom_id res chain seq x y z
N MET A 1 -6.88 19.85 6.48
CA MET A 1 -7.18 20.49 7.80
C MET A 1 -6.06 21.43 8.25
N LYS A 2 -6.39 22.48 9.03
CA LYS A 2 -5.42 23.32 9.73
C LYS A 2 -5.12 22.73 11.10
N TRP A 3 -3.96 23.06 11.70
CA TRP A 3 -3.57 22.49 13.01
C TRP A 3 -4.61 22.65 14.14
N PRO A 4 -5.40 23.75 14.23
CA PRO A 4 -6.44 23.84 15.25
C PRO A 4 -7.60 22.85 15.03
N GLU A 5 -7.91 22.53 13.76
CA GLU A 5 -8.92 21.54 13.39
C GLU A 5 -8.45 20.13 13.78
N VAL A 6 -7.17 19.80 13.50
CA VAL A 6 -6.58 18.53 13.92
C VAL A 6 -6.55 18.41 15.45
N LYS A 7 -6.24 19.51 16.17
CA LYS A 7 -6.24 19.55 17.63
C LYS A 7 -7.65 19.32 18.24
N ALA A 8 -8.70 19.65 17.51
CA ALA A 8 -10.08 19.48 17.96
C ALA A 8 -10.62 18.05 17.75
N LEU A 9 -9.91 17.21 16.99
CA LEU A 9 -10.29 15.81 16.78
C LEU A 9 -10.21 15.02 18.10
N SER A 10 -11.00 13.96 18.20
CA SER A 10 -10.87 12.98 19.26
C SER A 10 -9.49 12.30 19.20
N VAL A 11 -8.90 12.01 20.34
CA VAL A 11 -7.68 11.19 20.41
C VAL A 11 -7.89 9.75 19.94
N ASP A 12 -9.14 9.32 19.84
CA ASP A 12 -9.55 8.01 19.32
C ASP A 12 -9.83 8.03 17.80
N THR A 13 -9.77 9.22 17.14
CA THR A 13 -9.84 9.31 15.68
C THR A 13 -8.70 8.51 15.07
N PRO A 14 -8.98 7.53 14.17
CA PRO A 14 -7.94 6.81 13.47
C PRO A 14 -7.12 7.72 12.56
N VAL A 15 -5.81 7.53 12.54
CA VAL A 15 -4.89 8.26 11.66
C VAL A 15 -4.27 7.28 10.67
N VAL A 16 -4.49 7.52 9.40
CA VAL A 16 -3.96 6.73 8.28
C VAL A 16 -2.74 7.40 7.69
N PHE A 17 -1.62 6.68 7.63
CA PHE A 17 -0.42 7.05 6.90
C PHE A 17 -0.32 6.23 5.63
N PRO A 18 -0.65 6.80 4.46
CA PRO A 18 -0.42 6.15 3.18
C PRO A 18 1.08 6.13 2.86
N VAL A 19 1.63 4.95 2.58
CA VAL A 19 3.05 4.75 2.25
C VAL A 19 3.18 3.98 0.94
N ALA A 20 3.87 4.58 -0.03
CA ALA A 20 4.05 4.05 -1.38
C ALA A 20 5.53 3.95 -1.75
N ALA A 21 5.84 3.92 -3.04
CA ALA A 21 7.19 3.96 -3.56
C ALA A 21 7.30 4.77 -4.85
N HIS A 22 8.54 4.98 -5.30
CA HIS A 22 8.89 5.56 -6.58
C HIS A 22 9.89 4.63 -7.27
N GLU A 23 9.37 3.70 -8.06
CA GLU A 23 10.15 2.62 -8.64
C GLU A 23 9.70 2.27 -10.06
N GLN A 24 10.57 1.57 -10.80
CA GLN A 24 10.25 1.06 -12.12
C GLN A 24 9.01 0.15 -12.08
N HIS A 25 8.20 0.20 -13.14
CA HIS A 25 7.01 -0.63 -13.35
C HIS A 25 6.97 -1.17 -14.77
N GLY A 26 7.97 -1.97 -15.13
CA GLY A 26 8.15 -2.47 -16.50
C GLY A 26 8.39 -1.34 -17.50
N HIS A 27 8.22 -1.65 -18.80
CA HIS A 27 8.40 -0.68 -19.88
C HIS A 27 7.14 0.17 -20.12
N HIS A 28 6.00 -0.18 -19.54
CA HIS A 28 4.69 0.34 -19.93
C HIS A 28 4.04 1.24 -18.88
N MET A 29 4.57 1.33 -17.66
CA MET A 29 3.99 2.19 -16.61
C MET A 29 5.02 3.16 -16.02
N PRO A 30 4.56 4.30 -15.46
CA PRO A 30 5.46 5.31 -14.91
C PRO A 30 6.07 4.88 -13.58
N LEU A 31 7.21 5.49 -13.22
CA LEU A 31 7.90 5.26 -11.95
C LEU A 31 7.06 5.59 -10.69
N HIS A 32 6.03 6.40 -10.82
CA HIS A 32 5.19 6.85 -9.71
C HIS A 32 3.90 6.04 -9.55
N THR A 33 3.83 4.85 -10.13
CA THR A 33 2.63 4.00 -10.17
C THR A 33 2.08 3.71 -8.78
N ASP A 34 2.88 3.21 -7.85
CA ASP A 34 2.42 2.90 -6.48
C ASP A 34 1.73 4.09 -5.79
N SER A 35 2.33 5.28 -5.96
CA SER A 35 1.78 6.50 -5.36
C SER A 35 0.47 6.94 -6.03
N LEU A 36 0.33 6.73 -7.33
CA LEU A 36 -0.91 7.02 -8.06
C LEU A 36 -2.03 6.05 -7.66
N LEU A 37 -1.72 4.75 -7.59
CA LEU A 37 -2.68 3.71 -7.21
C LEU A 37 -3.15 3.90 -5.76
N LEU A 38 -2.20 3.99 -4.80
CA LEU A 38 -2.55 4.19 -3.40
C LEU A 38 -3.27 5.53 -3.19
N GLY A 39 -2.85 6.58 -3.90
CA GLY A 39 -3.50 7.90 -3.83
C GLY A 39 -4.97 7.84 -4.25
N GLU A 40 -5.30 7.08 -5.30
CA GLU A 40 -6.69 6.90 -5.73
C GLU A 40 -7.49 6.02 -4.76
N ILE A 41 -6.90 4.95 -4.22
CA ILE A 41 -7.55 4.14 -3.18
C ILE A 41 -7.86 4.99 -1.94
N VAL A 42 -6.91 5.79 -1.47
CA VAL A 42 -7.10 6.70 -0.34
C VAL A 42 -8.21 7.73 -0.64
N ARG A 43 -8.21 8.35 -1.82
CA ARG A 43 -9.23 9.30 -2.23
C ARG A 43 -10.64 8.69 -2.19
N ARG A 44 -10.80 7.48 -2.74
CA ARG A 44 -12.09 6.76 -2.73
C ARG A 44 -12.50 6.38 -1.29
N ALA A 45 -11.57 5.89 -0.49
CA ALA A 45 -11.84 5.54 0.90
C ALA A 45 -12.22 6.79 1.72
N GLU A 46 -11.53 7.92 1.55
CA GLU A 46 -11.84 9.19 2.22
C GLU A 46 -13.25 9.68 1.88
N GLU A 47 -13.69 9.55 0.63
CA GLU A 47 -15.07 9.88 0.23
C GLU A 47 -16.13 8.99 0.91
N LEU A 48 -15.79 7.73 1.20
CA LEU A 48 -16.70 6.77 1.84
C LEU A 48 -16.77 6.91 3.36
N VAL A 49 -15.62 7.13 4.03
CA VAL A 49 -15.56 7.20 5.51
C VAL A 49 -15.81 8.60 6.06
N GLY A 50 -15.71 9.65 5.22
CA GLY A 50 -15.93 11.05 5.62
C GLY A 50 -14.92 11.56 6.63
N ASP A 51 -15.36 12.49 7.51
CA ASP A 51 -14.50 13.22 8.46
C ASP A 51 -14.12 12.39 9.71
N ASP A 52 -14.54 11.14 9.82
CA ASP A 52 -14.30 10.29 11.00
C ASP A 52 -12.86 9.74 11.07
N ILE A 53 -12.11 9.82 9.97
CA ILE A 53 -10.76 9.31 9.81
C ILE A 53 -9.84 10.45 9.35
N LEU A 54 -8.65 10.55 9.96
CA LEU A 54 -7.63 11.50 9.56
C LEU A 54 -6.63 10.85 8.60
N PHE A 55 -6.56 11.31 7.37
CA PHE A 55 -5.54 10.88 6.40
C PHE A 55 -4.34 11.84 6.39
N ALA A 56 -3.15 11.32 6.66
CA ALA A 56 -1.90 12.05 6.50
C ALA A 56 -1.50 12.13 5.01
N PRO A 57 -0.64 13.07 4.62
CA PRO A 57 -0.08 13.11 3.27
C PRO A 57 0.64 11.81 2.91
N LEU A 58 0.46 11.37 1.65
CA LEU A 58 1.10 10.17 1.14
C LEU A 58 2.64 10.30 1.15
N GLN A 59 3.31 9.32 1.75
CA GLN A 59 4.76 9.16 1.72
C GLN A 59 5.16 8.39 0.46
N TRP A 60 5.70 9.10 -0.53
CA TRP A 60 6.03 8.56 -1.85
C TRP A 60 7.38 7.82 -1.92
N LEU A 61 8.33 8.14 -1.02
CA LEU A 61 9.63 7.47 -0.97
C LEU A 61 9.53 6.22 -0.09
N GLY A 62 9.65 5.06 -0.69
CA GLY A 62 9.56 3.74 -0.05
C GLY A 62 10.91 3.00 0.02
N ASN A 63 10.83 1.72 0.35
CA ASN A 63 11.95 0.78 0.35
C ASN A 63 11.92 -0.08 -0.92
N SER A 64 12.58 0.39 -1.98
CA SER A 64 12.58 -0.21 -3.33
C SER A 64 13.97 -0.64 -3.78
N HIS A 65 14.84 -1.08 -2.85
CA HIS A 65 16.22 -1.48 -3.17
C HIS A 65 16.33 -2.60 -4.19
N HIS A 66 15.35 -3.48 -4.25
CA HIS A 66 15.27 -4.57 -5.22
C HIS A 66 15.00 -4.11 -6.66
N HIS A 67 14.69 -2.81 -6.87
CA HIS A 67 14.50 -2.18 -8.19
C HIS A 67 15.65 -1.23 -8.60
N MET A 68 16.71 -1.10 -7.79
CA MET A 68 17.76 -0.11 -8.02
C MET A 68 18.58 -0.32 -9.29
N ASP A 69 18.54 -1.50 -9.91
CA ASP A 69 19.16 -1.77 -11.20
C ASP A 69 18.46 -1.05 -12.37
N PHE A 70 17.26 -0.51 -12.13
CA PHE A 70 16.47 0.20 -13.15
C PHE A 70 16.54 1.71 -12.92
N PRO A 71 17.08 2.49 -13.90
CA PRO A 71 17.24 3.93 -13.76
C PRO A 71 15.93 4.66 -13.47
N GLY A 72 16.00 5.63 -12.57
CA GLY A 72 14.84 6.43 -12.14
C GLY A 72 14.18 5.95 -10.85
N THR A 73 14.40 4.70 -10.44
CA THR A 73 13.97 4.22 -9.12
C THR A 73 14.67 5.00 -8.00
N LEU A 74 13.91 5.40 -7.01
CA LEU A 74 14.40 6.02 -5.77
C LEU A 74 14.02 5.15 -4.58
N SER A 75 14.98 4.84 -3.73
CA SER A 75 14.76 4.03 -2.54
C SER A 75 15.43 4.67 -1.32
N ALA A 76 14.70 4.73 -0.22
CA ALA A 76 15.33 4.98 1.07
C ALA A 76 16.13 3.74 1.51
N GLU A 77 17.26 3.98 2.17
CA GLU A 77 17.97 2.90 2.88
C GLU A 77 17.03 2.21 3.88
N PRO A 78 16.98 0.87 3.96
CA PRO A 78 15.97 0.17 4.76
C PRO A 78 15.89 0.63 6.22
N ARG A 79 17.05 0.87 6.86
CA ARG A 79 17.07 1.34 8.25
C ARG A 79 16.59 2.78 8.37
N THR A 80 16.99 3.65 7.46
CA THR A 80 16.49 5.04 7.40
C THR A 80 14.99 5.08 7.17
N TYR A 81 14.46 4.17 6.36
CA TYR A 81 13.02 4.06 6.12
C TYR A 81 12.26 3.63 7.38
N LEU A 82 12.79 2.65 8.13
CA LEU A 82 12.24 2.27 9.44
C LEU A 82 12.20 3.45 10.41
N ASP A 83 13.29 4.22 10.52
CA ASP A 83 13.37 5.38 11.39
C ASP A 83 12.39 6.49 10.97
N LEU A 84 12.21 6.69 9.67
CA LEU A 84 11.24 7.64 9.12
C LEU A 84 9.79 7.25 9.49
N LEU A 85 9.40 6.01 9.24
CA LEU A 85 8.07 5.51 9.58
C LEU A 85 7.82 5.58 11.10
N ASN A 86 8.81 5.16 11.88
CA ASN A 86 8.75 5.22 13.34
C ASN A 86 8.52 6.66 13.82
N SER A 87 9.28 7.63 13.28
CA SER A 87 9.15 9.05 13.61
C SER A 87 7.78 9.61 13.26
N ASN A 88 7.25 9.25 12.09
CA ASN A 88 5.93 9.70 11.65
C ASN A 88 4.81 9.22 12.59
N LEU A 89 4.81 7.94 12.97
CA LEU A 89 3.84 7.41 13.91
C LEU A 89 4.01 7.99 15.33
N ASP A 90 5.26 8.07 15.81
CA ASP A 90 5.57 8.61 17.15
C ASP A 90 5.09 10.07 17.29
N ASN A 91 5.20 10.89 16.24
CA ASN A 91 4.70 12.27 16.25
C ASN A 91 3.19 12.33 16.52
N PHE A 92 2.39 11.48 15.88
CA PHE A 92 0.94 11.45 16.14
C PHE A 92 0.59 10.86 17.51
N ILE A 93 1.39 9.91 18.02
CA ILE A 93 1.27 9.44 19.41
C ILE A 93 1.55 10.57 20.39
N GLN A 94 2.56 11.41 20.15
CA GLN A 94 2.87 12.59 20.96
C GLN A 94 1.74 13.64 20.90
N HIS A 95 1.02 13.74 19.78
CA HIS A 95 -0.16 14.59 19.66
C HIS A 95 -1.40 14.00 20.36
N GLY A 96 -1.30 12.78 20.90
CA GLY A 96 -2.34 12.13 21.69
C GLY A 96 -3.16 11.08 20.94
N PHE A 97 -2.99 10.92 19.63
CA PHE A 97 -3.73 9.92 18.85
C PHE A 97 -3.35 8.50 19.27
N LYS A 98 -4.34 7.60 19.24
CA LYS A 98 -4.19 6.24 19.77
C LYS A 98 -4.34 5.14 18.72
N ARG A 99 -4.93 5.43 17.56
CA ARG A 99 -5.22 4.48 16.49
C ARG A 99 -4.46 4.88 15.23
N LEU A 100 -3.34 4.20 14.97
CA LEU A 100 -2.43 4.58 13.90
C LEU A 100 -2.28 3.43 12.90
N ILE A 101 -2.45 3.74 11.63
CA ILE A 101 -2.45 2.77 10.54
C ILE A 101 -1.42 3.18 9.49
N LEU A 102 -0.47 2.30 9.18
CA LEU A 102 0.30 2.36 7.95
C LEU A 102 -0.52 1.65 6.87
N LEU A 103 -1.04 2.41 5.91
CA LEU A 103 -1.72 1.88 4.72
C LEU A 103 -0.71 1.82 3.57
N ASN A 104 -0.28 0.63 3.26
CA ASN A 104 0.80 0.39 2.30
C ASN A 104 0.26 0.16 0.88
N GLY A 105 1.00 0.67 -0.11
CA GLY A 105 0.77 0.47 -1.54
C GLY A 105 2.01 -0.05 -2.29
N HIS A 106 2.97 -0.70 -1.61
CA HIS A 106 4.21 -1.21 -2.22
C HIS A 106 4.72 -2.47 -1.52
N GLY A 107 5.05 -3.51 -2.29
CA GLY A 107 5.51 -4.79 -1.74
C GLY A 107 6.74 -4.68 -0.83
N GLY A 108 7.72 -3.86 -1.20
CA GLY A 108 8.95 -3.65 -0.44
C GLY A 108 8.77 -2.98 0.93
N ASN A 109 7.61 -2.35 1.17
CA ASN A 109 7.28 -1.71 2.44
C ASN A 109 6.61 -2.66 3.45
N MET A 110 6.16 -3.86 3.05
CA MET A 110 5.40 -4.77 3.91
C MET A 110 6.19 -5.18 5.15
N VAL A 111 7.44 -5.62 4.97
CA VAL A 111 8.31 -6.01 6.10
C VAL A 111 8.68 -4.80 6.97
N PRO A 112 9.16 -3.68 6.42
CA PRO A 112 9.39 -2.47 7.22
C PRO A 112 8.17 -1.98 7.99
N GLY A 113 6.99 -1.96 7.38
CA GLY A 113 5.75 -1.56 8.05
C GLY A 113 5.42 -2.45 9.25
N SER A 114 5.48 -3.77 9.08
CA SER A 114 5.29 -4.74 10.16
C SER A 114 6.32 -4.58 11.28
N GLN A 115 7.59 -4.35 10.93
CA GLN A 115 8.67 -4.16 11.89
C GLN A 115 8.46 -2.89 12.74
N VAL A 116 8.08 -1.78 12.10
CA VAL A 116 7.87 -0.50 12.79
C VAL A 116 6.75 -0.60 13.83
N VAL A 117 5.59 -1.15 13.48
CA VAL A 117 4.48 -1.28 14.43
C VAL A 117 4.85 -2.20 15.59
N PHE A 118 5.64 -3.25 15.34
CA PHE A 118 6.17 -4.13 16.36
C PHE A 118 7.13 -3.39 17.30
N GLU A 119 8.13 -2.67 16.78
CA GLU A 119 9.11 -1.92 17.56
C GLU A 119 8.47 -0.83 18.43
N LEU A 120 7.54 -0.04 17.84
CA LEU A 120 6.80 0.97 18.58
C LEU A 120 5.98 0.36 19.72
N ARG A 121 5.32 -0.78 19.47
CA ARG A 121 4.55 -1.49 20.52
C ARG A 121 5.46 -1.93 21.66
N GLN A 122 6.68 -2.42 21.36
CA GLN A 122 7.65 -2.81 22.40
C GLN A 122 8.20 -1.60 23.17
N LYS A 123 8.51 -0.51 22.49
CA LYS A 123 8.95 0.77 23.08
C LYS A 123 7.88 1.35 24.02
N LEU A 124 6.61 1.30 23.61
CA LEU A 124 5.46 1.88 24.31
C LEU A 124 4.59 0.82 25.01
N ARG A 125 5.21 -0.21 25.61
CA ARG A 125 4.52 -1.37 26.19
C ARG A 125 3.49 -1.03 27.27
N ASP A 126 3.69 0.07 27.99
CA ASP A 126 2.79 0.52 29.06
C ASP A 126 1.54 1.27 28.52
N ARG A 127 1.58 1.71 27.26
CA ARG A 127 0.46 2.38 26.57
C ARG A 127 -0.47 1.33 25.93
N ARG A 128 -1.27 0.66 26.78
CA ARG A 128 -2.21 -0.39 26.34
C ARG A 128 -3.38 0.13 25.51
N ASP A 129 -3.58 1.43 25.54
CA ASP A 129 -4.59 2.18 24.80
C ASP A 129 -4.21 2.46 23.33
N LEU A 130 -3.01 2.02 22.88
CA LEU A 130 -2.55 2.21 21.51
C LEU A 130 -2.90 1.02 20.62
N LEU A 131 -3.50 1.31 19.47
CA LEU A 131 -3.69 0.42 18.35
C LEU A 131 -2.74 0.84 17.22
N LEU A 132 -1.76 0.00 16.90
CA LEU A 132 -0.75 0.25 15.88
C LEU A 132 -0.87 -0.84 14.83
N LEU A 133 -1.21 -0.47 13.60
CA LEU A 133 -1.51 -1.40 12.52
C LEU A 133 -0.68 -1.09 11.27
N SER A 134 -0.34 -2.14 10.53
CA SER A 134 0.20 -2.05 9.18
C SER A 134 -0.58 -3.01 8.29
N THR A 135 -1.14 -2.52 7.20
CA THR A 135 -1.87 -3.30 6.21
C THR A 135 -1.54 -2.82 4.81
N THR A 136 -1.73 -3.68 3.83
CA THR A 136 -1.56 -3.34 2.41
C THR A 136 -2.94 -3.26 1.76
N TYR A 137 -3.20 -2.26 0.90
CA TYR A 137 -4.56 -2.02 0.39
C TYR A 137 -5.15 -3.23 -0.33
N TRP A 138 -4.33 -3.99 -1.08
CA TRP A 138 -4.81 -5.17 -1.81
C TRP A 138 -5.08 -6.40 -0.93
N ASP A 139 -4.62 -6.42 0.32
CA ASP A 139 -4.96 -7.47 1.28
C ASP A 139 -6.36 -7.29 1.88
N ASN A 140 -7.00 -6.13 1.63
CA ASN A 140 -8.32 -5.79 2.14
C ASN A 140 -9.46 -6.08 1.14
N GLY A 141 -9.19 -6.72 0.00
CA GLY A 141 -10.21 -7.04 -1.00
C GLY A 141 -9.96 -8.37 -1.69
N GLN A 142 -11.02 -8.95 -2.26
CA GLN A 142 -10.97 -10.23 -2.98
C GLN A 142 -11.56 -10.05 -4.41
N PRO A 143 -10.84 -9.36 -5.31
CA PRO A 143 -11.41 -9.00 -6.62
C PRO A 143 -11.72 -10.22 -7.50
N THR A 144 -11.03 -11.35 -7.32
CA THR A 144 -11.30 -12.59 -8.05
C THR A 144 -12.61 -13.24 -7.68
N GLU A 145 -13.25 -12.86 -6.58
CA GLU A 145 -14.62 -13.27 -6.23
C GLU A 145 -15.68 -12.44 -6.97
N LEU A 146 -15.29 -11.27 -7.51
CA LEU A 146 -16.19 -10.36 -8.20
C LEU A 146 -16.19 -10.57 -9.73
N ARG A 147 -15.12 -11.17 -10.27
CA ARG A 147 -14.95 -11.47 -11.70
C ARG A 147 -14.10 -12.72 -11.88
N ASP A 148 -14.46 -13.53 -12.85
CA ASP A 148 -13.80 -14.81 -13.19
C ASP A 148 -12.79 -14.72 -14.37
N ASP A 149 -12.66 -13.53 -14.98
CA ASP A 149 -11.77 -13.28 -16.11
C ASP A 149 -10.41 -12.66 -15.74
N PHE A 150 -10.08 -12.55 -14.46
CA PHE A 150 -8.73 -12.25 -14.02
C PHE A 150 -7.79 -13.42 -14.32
N VAL A 151 -6.69 -13.13 -15.01
CA VAL A 151 -5.61 -14.09 -15.26
C VAL A 151 -4.74 -14.25 -14.01
N GLN A 152 -4.50 -13.15 -13.31
CA GLN A 152 -3.78 -13.15 -12.04
C GLN A 152 -4.74 -13.33 -10.86
N THR A 153 -4.30 -14.07 -9.86
CA THR A 153 -5.05 -14.30 -8.61
C THR A 153 -4.49 -13.53 -7.42
N GLN A 154 -3.41 -12.77 -7.64
CA GLN A 154 -2.74 -11.98 -6.61
C GLN A 154 -2.07 -10.76 -7.23
N MET A 155 -1.71 -9.79 -6.38
CA MET A 155 -0.92 -8.63 -6.81
C MET A 155 0.45 -9.10 -7.31
N GLY A 156 0.84 -8.63 -8.49
CA GLY A 156 2.16 -8.83 -9.06
C GLY A 156 3.03 -7.58 -8.89
N HIS A 157 3.77 -7.28 -9.96
CA HIS A 157 4.46 -6.01 -10.11
C HIS A 157 4.33 -5.55 -11.56
N ALA A 158 3.71 -4.40 -11.80
CA ALA A 158 3.36 -3.91 -13.14
C ALA A 158 2.62 -4.96 -13.99
N GLY A 159 1.84 -5.83 -13.35
CA GLY A 159 1.10 -6.92 -13.97
C GLY A 159 -0.32 -6.50 -14.36
N GLU A 160 -1.21 -7.50 -14.49
CA GLU A 160 -2.61 -7.28 -14.90
C GLU A 160 -3.34 -6.27 -14.00
N TRP A 161 -3.21 -6.42 -12.67
CA TRP A 161 -3.98 -5.63 -11.72
C TRP A 161 -3.56 -4.16 -11.70
N GLU A 162 -2.29 -3.88 -11.53
CA GLU A 162 -1.79 -2.51 -11.48
C GLU A 162 -1.96 -1.80 -12.82
N THR A 163 -1.67 -2.50 -13.93
CA THR A 163 -1.88 -1.95 -15.27
C THR A 163 -3.35 -1.63 -15.51
N SER A 164 -4.27 -2.52 -15.09
CA SER A 164 -5.72 -2.29 -15.20
C SER A 164 -6.17 -1.05 -14.43
N MET A 165 -5.71 -0.90 -13.19
CA MET A 165 -6.02 0.29 -12.38
C MET A 165 -5.45 1.57 -12.98
N MET A 166 -4.23 1.54 -13.51
CA MET A 166 -3.62 2.69 -14.19
C MET A 166 -4.35 3.07 -15.47
N LEU A 167 -4.92 2.12 -16.21
CA LEU A 167 -5.77 2.40 -17.38
C LEU A 167 -7.05 3.18 -17.01
N VAL A 168 -7.50 3.09 -15.78
CA VAL A 168 -8.63 3.92 -15.27
C VAL A 168 -8.15 5.29 -14.83
N ILE A 169 -7.08 5.35 -14.04
CA ILE A 169 -6.66 6.57 -13.35
C ILE A 169 -5.91 7.53 -14.29
N ARG A 170 -4.98 6.98 -15.06
CA ARG A 170 -4.06 7.76 -15.93
C ARG A 170 -3.71 6.97 -17.20
N PRO A 171 -4.72 6.69 -18.08
CA PRO A 171 -4.50 5.90 -19.29
C PRO A 171 -3.41 6.50 -20.21
N GLU A 172 -3.25 7.82 -20.19
CA GLU A 172 -2.25 8.53 -20.99
C GLU A 172 -0.79 8.26 -20.54
N LEU A 173 -0.60 7.70 -19.35
CA LEU A 173 0.72 7.30 -18.82
C LEU A 173 1.03 5.81 -19.05
N VAL A 174 0.06 5.04 -19.51
CA VAL A 174 0.24 3.61 -19.81
C VAL A 174 0.70 3.44 -21.26
N GLY A 175 1.88 2.87 -21.44
CA GLY A 175 2.42 2.52 -22.75
C GLY A 175 1.80 1.24 -23.31
N ASP A 176 2.40 0.67 -24.35
CA ASP A 176 1.92 -0.58 -24.97
C ASP A 176 2.13 -1.78 -24.04
N HIS A 177 1.16 -2.00 -23.15
CA HIS A 177 1.14 -3.14 -22.24
C HIS A 177 0.75 -4.46 -22.95
N THR A 178 0.11 -4.37 -24.13
CA THR A 178 -0.36 -5.57 -24.85
C THR A 178 0.78 -6.35 -25.49
N ALA A 179 1.90 -5.70 -25.77
CA ALA A 179 3.13 -6.32 -26.27
C ALA A 179 4.02 -6.87 -25.13
N ALA A 180 3.71 -6.61 -23.87
CA ALA A 180 4.52 -7.07 -22.75
C ALA A 180 4.37 -8.59 -22.56
N PRO A 181 5.50 -9.34 -22.45
CA PRO A 181 5.44 -10.78 -22.24
C PRO A 181 4.86 -11.12 -20.86
N GLU A 182 4.32 -12.33 -20.72
CA GLU A 182 4.03 -12.85 -19.39
C GLU A 182 5.35 -13.15 -18.64
N VAL A 183 5.43 -12.70 -17.37
CA VAL A 183 6.51 -13.06 -16.46
C VAL A 183 5.87 -13.78 -15.26
N PRO A 184 6.10 -15.09 -15.07
CA PRO A 184 5.46 -15.85 -14.02
C PRO A 184 5.92 -15.40 -12.63
N PHE A 185 5.04 -15.56 -11.63
CA PHE A 185 5.37 -15.26 -10.23
C PHE A 185 6.54 -16.09 -9.71
N GLY A 186 6.69 -17.31 -10.23
CA GLY A 186 7.65 -18.29 -9.75
C GLY A 186 7.30 -18.79 -8.35
N ASP A 187 7.82 -19.95 -8.04
CA ASP A 187 7.70 -20.57 -6.72
C ASP A 187 9.06 -21.14 -6.33
N ALA A 188 9.85 -20.32 -5.65
CA ALA A 188 11.17 -20.73 -5.20
C ALA A 188 11.16 -20.95 -3.68
N PHE A 189 11.34 -22.22 -3.28
CA PHE A 189 11.41 -22.60 -1.87
C PHE A 189 10.16 -22.22 -1.05
N PRO A 190 8.97 -22.78 -1.37
CA PRO A 190 7.74 -22.51 -0.61
C PRO A 190 7.98 -22.61 0.89
N THR A 191 7.33 -21.74 1.66
CA THR A 191 7.47 -21.52 3.10
C THR A 191 8.71 -20.72 3.54
N ALA A 192 9.70 -20.48 2.66
CA ALA A 192 10.86 -19.65 2.96
C ALA A 192 10.81 -18.32 2.17
N THR A 193 11.34 -17.26 2.76
CA THR A 193 11.59 -16.00 2.04
C THR A 193 12.96 -16.07 1.37
N ARG A 194 13.00 -15.99 0.03
CA ARG A 194 14.24 -15.86 -0.73
C ARG A 194 14.58 -14.38 -0.91
N GLY A 195 15.83 -14.01 -0.64
CA GLY A 195 16.36 -12.70 -1.04
C GLY A 195 16.52 -12.63 -2.56
N TRP A 196 16.12 -11.52 -3.18
CA TRP A 196 16.15 -11.31 -4.63
C TRP A 196 16.25 -9.83 -4.99
N THR A 197 16.74 -9.58 -6.20
CA THR A 197 16.60 -8.28 -6.89
C THR A 197 15.72 -8.47 -8.13
N MET A 198 15.15 -7.40 -8.68
CA MET A 198 14.27 -7.52 -9.84
C MET A 198 14.93 -8.22 -11.03
N PRO A 199 16.21 -7.97 -11.38
CA PRO A 199 16.88 -8.73 -12.44
C PRO A 199 16.98 -10.26 -12.21
N ASP A 200 16.92 -10.73 -10.97
CA ASP A 200 16.86 -12.18 -10.68
C ASP A 200 15.56 -12.83 -11.14
N ARG A 201 14.51 -12.03 -11.35
CA ARG A 201 13.15 -12.49 -11.64
C ARG A 201 12.62 -12.07 -12.99
N SER A 202 13.00 -10.88 -13.44
CA SER A 202 12.37 -10.25 -14.60
C SER A 202 13.33 -9.29 -15.31
N GLU A 203 13.70 -9.61 -16.54
CA GLU A 203 14.48 -8.70 -17.39
C GLU A 203 13.68 -7.44 -17.75
N PRO A 204 12.39 -7.52 -18.15
CA PRO A 204 11.59 -6.33 -18.45
C PRO A 204 11.11 -5.57 -17.19
N GLY A 205 11.39 -6.09 -16.01
CA GLY A 205 11.09 -5.40 -14.75
C GLY A 205 9.66 -5.54 -14.22
N HIS A 206 8.76 -6.31 -14.84
CA HIS A 206 7.42 -6.60 -14.32
C HIS A 206 7.27 -8.06 -13.94
N ILE A 207 6.24 -8.40 -13.13
CA ILE A 207 5.88 -9.76 -12.75
C ILE A 207 4.36 -9.91 -12.88
N GLY A 208 3.92 -10.81 -13.74
CA GLY A 208 2.51 -11.04 -14.05
C GLY A 208 2.25 -10.94 -15.55
N THR A 209 0.99 -10.62 -15.91
CA THR A 209 0.47 -10.65 -17.27
C THR A 209 -0.12 -9.28 -17.67
N PRO A 210 0.71 -8.25 -17.93
CA PRO A 210 0.21 -6.90 -18.26
C PRO A 210 -0.72 -6.89 -19.47
N ALA A 211 -0.49 -7.78 -20.44
CA ALA A 211 -1.30 -7.89 -21.66
C ALA A 211 -2.78 -8.26 -21.40
N ALA A 212 -3.09 -8.81 -20.21
CA ALA A 212 -4.47 -9.14 -19.83
C ALA A 212 -5.21 -7.97 -19.19
N ALA A 213 -4.55 -6.83 -18.98
CA ALA A 213 -5.12 -5.66 -18.32
C ALA A 213 -6.20 -4.97 -19.16
N THR A 214 -7.27 -4.53 -18.49
CA THR A 214 -8.31 -3.68 -19.09
C THR A 214 -8.82 -2.64 -18.08
N ALA A 215 -9.37 -1.53 -18.57
CA ALA A 215 -9.96 -0.50 -17.71
C ALA A 215 -11.16 -1.03 -16.91
N GLU A 216 -11.94 -1.94 -17.48
CA GLU A 216 -13.09 -2.56 -16.79
C GLU A 216 -12.65 -3.39 -15.59
N LYS A 217 -11.56 -4.14 -15.70
CA LYS A 217 -10.94 -4.84 -14.57
C LYS A 217 -10.39 -3.84 -13.55
N GLY A 218 -9.79 -2.76 -14.04
CA GLY A 218 -9.24 -1.69 -13.21
C GLY A 218 -10.27 -1.04 -12.30
N GLU A 219 -11.48 -0.76 -12.81
CA GLU A 219 -12.56 -0.18 -11.99
C GLU A 219 -13.04 -1.15 -10.90
N VAL A 220 -13.15 -2.45 -11.21
CA VAL A 220 -13.49 -3.47 -10.22
C VAL A 220 -12.43 -3.56 -9.13
N LEU A 221 -11.14 -3.56 -9.51
CA LEU A 221 -10.02 -3.58 -8.55
C LEU A 221 -10.04 -2.35 -7.64
N LEU A 222 -10.15 -1.15 -8.22
CA LEU A 222 -10.17 0.10 -7.46
C LEU A 222 -11.33 0.16 -6.47
N SER A 223 -12.54 -0.24 -6.90
CA SER A 223 -13.71 -0.27 -6.04
C SER A 223 -13.55 -1.32 -4.94
N CYS A 224 -13.18 -2.55 -5.29
CA CYS A 224 -13.00 -3.65 -4.33
C CYS A 224 -11.99 -3.30 -3.23
N PHE A 225 -10.86 -2.72 -3.60
CA PHE A 225 -9.83 -2.36 -2.62
C PHE A 225 -10.20 -1.12 -1.79
N ALA A 226 -10.86 -0.14 -2.37
CA ALA A 226 -11.34 1.03 -1.62
C ALA A 226 -12.43 0.65 -0.61
N ASP A 227 -13.39 -0.17 -1.01
CA ASP A 227 -14.45 -0.69 -0.14
C ASP A 227 -13.85 -1.53 1.01
N GLY A 228 -12.91 -2.42 0.70
CA GLY A 228 -12.24 -3.24 1.71
C GLY A 228 -11.41 -2.41 2.69
N VAL A 229 -10.70 -1.39 2.21
CA VAL A 229 -9.99 -0.42 3.08
C VAL A 229 -11.00 0.34 3.95
N CYS A 230 -12.13 0.76 3.40
CA CYS A 230 -13.19 1.43 4.16
C CYS A 230 -13.74 0.53 5.29
N ASP A 231 -14.04 -0.73 4.99
CA ASP A 231 -14.51 -1.71 5.98
C ASP A 231 -13.47 -1.94 7.09
N PHE A 232 -12.20 -2.04 6.72
CA PHE A 232 -11.11 -2.14 7.68
C PHE A 232 -11.04 -0.90 8.58
N LEU A 233 -11.08 0.32 8.01
CA LEU A 233 -11.02 1.56 8.76
C LEU A 233 -12.23 1.75 9.67
N ASN A 234 -13.42 1.34 9.27
CA ASN A 234 -14.61 1.34 10.11
C ASN A 234 -14.43 0.43 11.34
N ARG A 235 -13.88 -0.78 11.17
CA ARG A 235 -13.55 -1.65 12.32
C ARG A 235 -12.53 -1.01 13.26
N VAL A 236 -11.52 -0.33 12.73
CA VAL A 236 -10.54 0.40 13.54
C VAL A 236 -11.20 1.55 14.30
N ARG A 237 -12.09 2.31 13.66
CA ARG A 237 -12.86 3.39 14.31
C ARG A 237 -13.74 2.85 15.44
N ASP A 238 -14.37 1.72 15.24
CA ASP A 238 -15.34 1.14 16.18
C ASP A 238 -14.68 0.24 17.25
N TRP A 239 -13.35 0.08 17.22
CA TRP A 239 -12.60 -0.69 18.21
C TRP A 239 -12.83 -0.15 19.64
N ASP A 240 -13.06 -1.03 20.59
CA ASP A 240 -13.41 -0.71 21.99
C ASP A 240 -12.23 -0.21 22.86
N GLY A 241 -11.02 -0.18 22.31
CA GLY A 241 -9.80 0.26 23.00
C GLY A 241 -9.11 -0.82 23.84
N GLN A 242 -9.61 -2.05 23.87
CA GLN A 242 -9.09 -3.13 24.73
C GLN A 242 -9.09 -4.50 24.07
N SER A 243 -10.12 -4.82 23.29
CA SER A 243 -10.28 -6.14 22.68
C SER A 243 -9.16 -6.48 21.71
N TRP A 244 -8.68 -7.73 21.76
CA TRP A 244 -7.79 -8.27 20.75
C TRP A 244 -8.55 -8.78 19.52
N ASP A 245 -9.79 -9.16 19.71
CA ASP A 245 -10.74 -9.59 18.68
C ASP A 245 -11.50 -8.34 18.21
N GLY A 246 -11.00 -7.68 17.17
CA GLY A 246 -11.53 -6.43 16.63
C GLY A 246 -12.84 -6.56 15.83
#